data_ac5503778ea95f265822774c2fb2eaf7
#
_entry.id   ac5503778ea95f265822774c2fb2eaf7
#
_cell.length_a   1.000
_cell.length_b   1.000
_cell.length_c   1.000
_cell.angle_alpha   90.00
_cell.angle_beta   90.00
_cell.angle_gamma   90.00
#
_symmetry.space_group_name_H-M   'P 1'
#
loop_
_entity.id
_entity.type
_entity.pdbx_description
1 polymer ?
#
loop_
_entity_poly.entity_id
_entity_poly.type
_entity_poly.pdbx_seq_one_letter_code
_entity_poly.pdbx_strand_id
1 'polypeptide(L)'
;MGARRSTPSSARERYYKRRVKRTGLLILVALLLAVVVCSALVYPVLAPDAGVEVSQFDTPTPIVTLPATQTAQSTPTATATVEPDLTKTLAALPTQGQIVPPSEDSQILYYTIAGDSLDVVSLHFGVEMSEITSPDELDHEGLLPPGQLLIIPNRIGETSSSSKLLPDSEVTFSPSTVDFDIQAFVDQAGGYLSTYTEYLASTGWTSGADIIGRVALEYSVNPRLLLAFLEYKSGWVYGTPQTEFDTVYPMGYANSLKEDLYLQCAWFASTVMDGYYGWREGRTLVVDYLDGQIVRLAPELNAGTVGLMHAFAKLYDFDEWAYRLYGDNNFFTLFETMFGSPWIRAQAVEPLIPADTVQPEMILPFDIGRLWAFSGGPHAAWSAADVWAALDFAPASAESGCHESNAWVVASMPGLIVRSGNGVVVIDMDGDGYEQTGWTLLYLHIATKDRIEEGTWVEVGDRLGHPSCEGGRATGTHVHMARRYNGEWVPADGPLPFTLSGWVARAANIAYEGWLIREGEYIYANTAGTIETQITREE
;
A
#
# COMPACT_ATOMS: atom_id res chain seq x y z
N MET A 1 70.85 -19.66 -12.39
CA MET A 1 70.59 -18.84 -13.58
C MET A 1 69.17 -19.21 -14.09
N GLY A 2 68.16 -18.48 -13.77
CA GLY A 2 66.81 -18.72 -14.21
C GLY A 2 66.18 -17.41 -14.71
N ALA A 3 65.99 -17.28 -16.00
CA ALA A 3 65.41 -16.13 -16.67
C ALA A 3 63.89 -16.14 -16.50
N ARG A 4 63.34 -15.12 -15.87
CA ARG A 4 61.88 -14.84 -15.85
C ARG A 4 61.48 -14.27 -17.20
N ARG A 5 60.63 -14.96 -17.95
CA ARG A 5 59.90 -14.41 -19.10
C ARG A 5 58.75 -13.52 -18.62
N SER A 6 58.78 -12.27 -18.98
CA SER A 6 57.68 -11.32 -18.77
C SER A 6 56.57 -11.53 -19.82
N THR A 7 55.31 -11.66 -19.39
CA THR A 7 54.14 -11.84 -20.24
C THR A 7 53.65 -10.50 -20.83
N PRO A 8 53.25 -10.45 -22.12
CA PRO A 8 52.88 -9.19 -22.83
C PRO A 8 51.40 -8.83 -22.70
N SER A 9 50.75 -8.91 -21.50
CA SER A 9 49.30 -8.62 -21.36
C SER A 9 48.96 -7.20 -20.95
N SER A 10 49.91 -6.41 -20.44
CA SER A 10 49.57 -5.11 -19.80
C SER A 10 49.42 -3.90 -20.76
N ALA A 11 49.95 -3.98 -21.97
CA ALA A 11 49.90 -2.87 -22.94
C ALA A 11 48.58 -2.84 -23.73
N ARG A 12 48.08 -4.03 -24.10
CA ARG A 12 46.82 -4.19 -24.85
C ARG A 12 45.58 -3.82 -23.98
N GLU A 13 45.59 -4.15 -22.71
CA GLU A 13 44.55 -3.84 -21.77
C GLU A 13 44.46 -2.33 -21.44
N ARG A 14 45.60 -1.63 -21.36
CA ARG A 14 45.65 -0.18 -21.19
C ARG A 14 45.19 0.58 -22.44
N TYR A 15 45.47 0.06 -23.64
CA TYR A 15 44.99 0.65 -24.89
C TYR A 15 43.45 0.52 -25.01
N TYR A 16 42.85 -0.62 -24.68
CA TYR A 16 41.43 -0.85 -24.69
C TYR A 16 40.69 0.04 -23.68
N LYS A 17 41.18 0.14 -22.43
CA LYS A 17 40.59 1.01 -21.40
C LYS A 17 40.62 2.52 -21.77
N ARG A 18 41.64 2.97 -22.48
CA ARG A 18 41.73 4.36 -23.00
C ARG A 18 40.79 4.61 -24.19
N ARG A 19 40.59 3.63 -25.05
CA ARG A 19 39.69 3.75 -26.21
C ARG A 19 38.23 3.76 -25.78
N VAL A 20 37.81 2.91 -24.84
CA VAL A 20 36.44 2.88 -24.28
C VAL A 20 36.11 4.17 -23.55
N LYS A 21 37.04 4.75 -22.79
CA LYS A 21 36.80 6.06 -22.14
C LYS A 21 36.66 7.22 -23.14
N ARG A 22 37.42 7.23 -24.23
CA ARG A 22 37.30 8.28 -25.27
C ARG A 22 36.04 8.14 -26.09
N THR A 23 35.64 6.93 -26.44
CA THR A 23 34.38 6.69 -27.16
C THR A 23 33.15 7.03 -26.29
N GLY A 24 33.17 6.66 -25.00
CA GLY A 24 32.12 7.02 -24.04
C GLY A 24 31.97 8.55 -23.86
N LEU A 25 33.09 9.28 -23.79
CA LEU A 25 33.06 10.75 -23.69
C LEU A 25 32.53 11.41 -24.96
N LEU A 26 32.88 10.90 -26.15
CA LEU A 26 32.37 11.43 -27.42
C LEU A 26 30.86 11.17 -27.60
N ILE A 27 30.35 10.03 -27.16
CA ILE A 27 28.91 9.71 -27.16
C ILE A 27 28.15 10.64 -26.18
N LEU A 28 28.71 10.88 -24.98
CA LEU A 28 28.11 11.79 -24.01
C LEU A 28 28.01 13.23 -24.52
N VAL A 29 29.09 13.73 -25.18
CA VAL A 29 29.12 15.08 -25.79
C VAL A 29 28.14 15.18 -26.96
N ALA A 30 28.00 14.13 -27.78
CA ALA A 30 27.04 14.11 -28.88
C ALA A 30 25.59 14.09 -28.38
N LEU A 31 25.29 13.37 -27.29
CA LEU A 31 23.96 13.35 -26.63
C LEU A 31 23.63 14.72 -26.03
N LEU A 32 24.56 15.37 -25.35
CA LEU A 32 24.36 16.72 -24.80
C LEU A 32 24.12 17.77 -25.91
N LEU A 33 24.84 17.70 -27.03
CA LEU A 33 24.61 18.55 -28.17
C LEU A 33 23.23 18.30 -28.83
N ALA A 34 22.79 17.05 -28.91
CA ALA A 34 21.48 16.72 -29.44
C ALA A 34 20.34 17.25 -28.54
N VAL A 35 20.48 17.20 -27.21
CA VAL A 35 19.52 17.78 -26.25
C VAL A 35 19.44 19.31 -26.40
N VAL A 36 20.58 20.00 -26.56
CA VAL A 36 20.61 21.46 -26.74
C VAL A 36 19.99 21.89 -28.08
N VAL A 37 20.19 21.11 -29.14
CA VAL A 37 19.60 21.41 -30.47
C VAL A 37 18.08 21.13 -30.44
N CYS A 38 17.62 20.04 -29.79
CA CYS A 38 16.21 19.78 -29.64
C CYS A 38 15.49 20.84 -28.80
N SER A 39 16.10 21.30 -27.68
CA SER A 39 15.50 22.38 -26.89
C SER A 39 15.44 23.72 -27.62
N ALA A 40 16.40 24.02 -28.46
CA ALA A 40 16.39 25.26 -29.27
C ALA A 40 15.37 25.25 -30.44
N LEU A 41 14.97 24.04 -30.91
CA LEU A 41 13.98 23.88 -31.98
C LEU A 41 12.53 23.77 -31.47
N VAL A 42 12.33 23.43 -30.22
CA VAL A 42 10.99 23.24 -29.60
C VAL A 42 10.50 24.53 -28.92
N TYR A 43 11.40 25.42 -28.50
CA TYR A 43 11.02 26.63 -27.76
C TYR A 43 10.17 27.66 -28.55
N PRO A 44 10.26 27.82 -29.91
CA PRO A 44 9.41 28.77 -30.64
C PRO A 44 7.99 28.27 -30.95
N VAL A 45 7.65 27.00 -30.68
CA VAL A 45 6.35 26.40 -31.06
C VAL A 45 5.31 26.47 -29.94
N LEU A 46 5.71 26.80 -28.70
CA LEU A 46 4.85 26.77 -27.50
C LEU A 46 4.65 28.14 -26.84
N ALA A 47 4.52 29.23 -27.61
CA ALA A 47 4.00 30.47 -27.09
C ALA A 47 2.49 30.57 -27.39
N PRO A 48 1.60 30.55 -26.40
CA PRO A 48 0.17 30.76 -26.64
C PRO A 48 -0.12 32.26 -26.66
N ASP A 49 -0.65 32.71 -27.78
CA ASP A 49 -1.41 33.94 -27.85
C ASP A 49 -2.87 33.71 -27.48
N ALA A 50 -3.43 34.71 -26.81
CA ALA A 50 -4.83 35.07 -26.71
C ALA A 50 -5.69 34.47 -25.60
N GLY A 51 -6.15 35.41 -24.80
CA GLY A 51 -7.18 35.43 -23.80
C GLY A 51 -8.44 34.60 -24.05
N VAL A 52 -8.80 33.92 -23.00
CA VAL A 52 -10.15 33.37 -22.81
C VAL A 52 -10.74 34.02 -21.56
N GLU A 53 -11.90 34.63 -21.73
CA GLU A 53 -12.71 35.23 -20.67
C GLU A 53 -13.15 34.17 -19.66
N VAL A 54 -12.94 34.47 -18.39
CA VAL A 54 -13.42 33.65 -17.25
C VAL A 54 -14.90 33.92 -17.05
N SER A 55 -15.74 32.94 -17.31
CA SER A 55 -17.13 32.96 -16.88
C SER A 55 -17.21 32.60 -15.39
N GLN A 56 -17.84 33.47 -14.62
CA GLN A 56 -18.14 33.29 -13.21
C GLN A 56 -19.08 32.10 -13.01
N PHE A 57 -18.67 31.16 -12.15
CA PHE A 57 -19.54 30.10 -11.67
C PHE A 57 -20.36 30.59 -10.48
N ASP A 58 -21.64 30.28 -10.52
CA ASP A 58 -22.65 30.64 -9.53
C ASP A 58 -22.45 29.87 -8.21
N THR A 59 -22.82 30.56 -7.13
CA THR A 59 -22.78 30.11 -5.73
C THR A 59 -23.65 28.88 -5.48
N PRO A 60 -23.19 27.90 -4.65
CA PRO A 60 -24.02 26.75 -4.28
C PRO A 60 -25.14 27.12 -3.33
N THR A 61 -26.28 26.47 -3.53
CA THR A 61 -27.52 26.57 -2.76
C THR A 61 -27.32 26.05 -1.32
N PRO A 62 -27.94 26.66 -0.29
CA PRO A 62 -27.70 26.26 1.10
C PRO A 62 -28.38 24.93 1.45
N ILE A 63 -27.64 24.09 2.16
CA ILE A 63 -28.06 22.81 2.73
C ILE A 63 -29.12 23.07 3.83
N VAL A 64 -30.23 22.35 3.75
CA VAL A 64 -31.30 22.37 4.75
C VAL A 64 -30.87 21.61 5.99
N THR A 65 -30.70 22.31 7.10
CA THR A 65 -30.39 21.73 8.42
C THR A 65 -31.65 21.14 9.03
N LEU A 66 -31.66 19.86 9.34
CA LEU A 66 -32.66 19.20 10.16
C LEU A 66 -32.45 19.53 11.66
N PRO A 67 -33.53 19.72 12.46
CA PRO A 67 -33.40 20.13 13.86
C PRO A 67 -32.88 18.98 14.75
N ALA A 68 -31.91 19.31 15.62
CA ALA A 68 -31.34 18.40 16.60
C ALA A 68 -32.40 17.92 17.61
N THR A 69 -32.45 16.60 17.79
CA THR A 69 -33.24 15.95 18.83
C THR A 69 -32.55 16.14 20.19
N GLN A 70 -33.22 16.73 21.16
CA GLN A 70 -32.70 16.90 22.52
C GLN A 70 -32.59 15.56 23.23
N THR A 71 -31.35 15.19 23.58
CA THR A 71 -31.06 14.04 24.44
C THR A 71 -31.15 14.44 25.91
N ALA A 72 -31.92 13.69 26.68
CA ALA A 72 -32.15 13.92 28.11
C ALA A 72 -30.83 13.76 28.91
N GLN A 73 -30.50 14.74 29.74
CA GLN A 73 -29.39 14.68 30.72
C GLN A 73 -29.71 13.69 31.82
N SER A 74 -28.88 12.66 31.98
CA SER A 74 -28.81 11.82 33.15
C SER A 74 -27.81 12.41 34.16
N THR A 75 -28.24 12.61 35.38
CA THR A 75 -27.44 13.11 36.51
C THR A 75 -26.45 12.04 36.96
N PRO A 76 -25.14 12.30 37.13
CA PRO A 76 -24.20 11.31 37.63
C PRO A 76 -24.32 11.16 39.17
N THR A 77 -24.58 9.95 39.61
CA THR A 77 -24.44 9.53 41.01
C THR A 77 -22.96 9.38 41.34
N ALA A 78 -22.48 10.11 42.32
CA ALA A 78 -21.10 10.03 42.79
C ALA A 78 -20.82 8.67 43.42
N THR A 79 -19.96 7.88 42.79
CA THR A 79 -19.37 6.67 43.39
C THR A 79 -18.01 7.05 43.99
N ALA A 80 -17.80 6.73 45.26
CA ALA A 80 -16.57 7.01 45.96
C ALA A 80 -15.37 6.29 45.33
N THR A 81 -14.38 7.07 44.90
CA THR A 81 -13.11 6.57 44.37
C THR A 81 -12.24 6.12 45.55
N VAL A 82 -11.92 4.82 45.58
CA VAL A 82 -10.86 4.29 46.45
C VAL A 82 -9.54 4.52 45.71
N GLU A 83 -8.67 5.39 46.20
CA GLU A 83 -7.32 5.53 45.68
C GLU A 83 -6.51 4.26 45.95
N PRO A 84 -5.85 3.64 44.98
CA PRO A 84 -4.90 2.57 45.21
C PRO A 84 -3.59 3.15 45.75
N ASP A 85 -3.13 2.63 46.87
CA ASP A 85 -1.84 2.92 47.50
C ASP A 85 -0.66 2.48 46.61
N LEU A 86 -0.04 3.42 45.91
CA LEU A 86 1.08 3.23 44.99
C LEU A 86 2.44 2.97 45.64
N THR A 87 2.49 2.74 46.97
CA THR A 87 3.77 2.59 47.70
C THR A 87 4.25 1.16 47.91
N LYS A 88 3.64 0.15 47.31
CA LYS A 88 4.13 -1.23 47.40
C LYS A 88 4.05 -1.95 46.06
N THR A 89 5.10 -1.89 45.29
CA THR A 89 5.72 -3.02 44.57
C THR A 89 6.82 -2.48 43.64
N LEU A 90 7.95 -2.07 44.17
CA LEU A 90 9.22 -2.28 43.48
C LEU A 90 9.55 -3.77 43.68
N ALA A 91 8.88 -4.63 42.97
CA ALA A 91 9.29 -6.01 42.84
C ALA A 91 10.57 -6.05 41.98
N ALA A 92 11.57 -6.74 42.51
CA ALA A 92 12.87 -6.94 41.92
C ALA A 92 12.78 -7.19 40.41
N LEU A 93 13.60 -6.49 39.62
CA LEU A 93 13.91 -6.86 38.23
C LEU A 93 14.21 -8.35 38.22
N PRO A 94 13.60 -9.15 37.33
CA PRO A 94 13.95 -10.55 37.21
C PRO A 94 15.42 -10.63 36.87
N THR A 95 16.19 -11.29 37.73
CA THR A 95 17.56 -11.72 37.44
C THR A 95 17.53 -12.39 36.08
N GLN A 96 18.47 -12.06 35.19
CA GLN A 96 18.64 -12.73 33.91
C GLN A 96 18.51 -14.26 34.11
N GLY A 97 17.35 -14.79 33.79
CA GLY A 97 17.15 -16.23 33.75
C GLY A 97 18.10 -16.80 32.71
N GLN A 98 18.81 -17.86 33.04
CA GLN A 98 19.51 -18.66 32.04
C GLN A 98 18.53 -18.97 30.93
N ILE A 99 18.85 -18.56 29.69
CA ILE A 99 18.12 -18.96 28.50
C ILE A 99 18.24 -20.47 28.42
N VAL A 100 17.22 -21.18 28.86
CA VAL A 100 17.10 -22.62 28.64
C VAL A 100 16.62 -22.76 27.19
N PRO A 101 17.40 -23.40 26.30
CA PRO A 101 16.91 -23.65 24.94
C PRO A 101 15.56 -24.40 25.05
N PRO A 102 14.58 -24.08 24.17
CA PRO A 102 13.30 -24.77 24.18
C PRO A 102 13.54 -26.28 24.12
N SER A 103 12.88 -27.05 24.98
CA SER A 103 12.92 -28.51 24.88
C SER A 103 12.22 -28.91 23.58
N GLU A 104 12.67 -29.98 22.93
CA GLU A 104 12.03 -30.51 21.70
C GLU A 104 10.53 -30.79 21.86
N ASP A 105 10.04 -30.91 23.10
CA ASP A 105 8.63 -31.13 23.46
C ASP A 105 7.88 -29.87 23.91
N SER A 106 8.49 -28.67 23.87
CA SER A 106 7.81 -27.43 24.27
C SER A 106 6.81 -26.98 23.20
N GLN A 107 5.65 -26.51 23.67
CA GLN A 107 4.57 -26.02 22.81
C GLN A 107 4.27 -24.54 23.11
N ILE A 108 3.86 -23.80 22.09
CA ILE A 108 3.32 -22.46 22.18
C ILE A 108 1.81 -22.54 22.06
N LEU A 109 1.09 -21.88 22.96
CA LEU A 109 -0.34 -21.66 22.84
C LEU A 109 -0.53 -20.29 22.16
N TYR A 110 -0.96 -20.31 20.91
CA TYR A 110 -1.19 -19.12 20.12
C TYR A 110 -2.68 -18.91 19.89
N TYR A 111 -3.15 -17.72 20.14
CA TYR A 111 -4.50 -17.31 19.77
C TYR A 111 -4.42 -16.50 18.48
N THR A 112 -5.09 -16.98 17.44
CA THR A 112 -5.12 -16.35 16.13
C THR A 112 -5.52 -14.88 16.19
N ILE A 113 -4.98 -14.08 15.31
CA ILE A 113 -5.35 -12.69 15.12
C ILE A 113 -6.05 -12.50 13.76
N ALA A 114 -6.66 -11.34 13.55
CA ALA A 114 -7.33 -11.03 12.30
C ALA A 114 -6.36 -11.12 11.10
N GLY A 115 -6.79 -11.82 10.06
CA GLY A 115 -6.01 -12.03 8.85
C GLY A 115 -5.05 -13.22 8.88
N ASP A 116 -5.02 -13.99 9.98
CA ASP A 116 -4.28 -15.25 10.02
C ASP A 116 -4.89 -16.27 9.05
N SER A 117 -4.03 -17.01 8.36
CA SER A 117 -4.32 -18.27 7.67
C SER A 117 -3.34 -19.32 8.14
N LEU A 118 -3.68 -20.59 8.02
CA LEU A 118 -2.87 -21.66 8.60
C LEU A 118 -1.47 -21.73 7.97
N ASP A 119 -1.35 -21.48 6.68
CA ASP A 119 -0.09 -21.44 5.95
C ASP A 119 0.81 -20.30 6.44
N VAL A 120 0.27 -19.08 6.61
CA VAL A 120 1.03 -17.93 7.09
C VAL A 120 1.46 -18.11 8.55
N VAL A 121 0.58 -18.61 9.41
CA VAL A 121 0.94 -18.93 10.81
C VAL A 121 2.07 -19.97 10.84
N SER A 122 2.04 -21.00 9.98
CA SER A 122 3.12 -21.98 9.91
C SER A 122 4.47 -21.35 9.59
N LEU A 123 4.50 -20.37 8.65
CA LEU A 123 5.70 -19.60 8.30
C LEU A 123 6.18 -18.72 9.47
N HIS A 124 5.26 -18.01 10.14
CA HIS A 124 5.59 -17.16 11.29
C HIS A 124 6.25 -17.98 12.42
N PHE A 125 5.74 -19.16 12.70
CA PHE A 125 6.27 -20.05 13.75
C PHE A 125 7.39 -20.98 13.25
N GLY A 126 7.66 -21.05 11.95
CA GLY A 126 8.72 -21.89 11.36
C GLY A 126 8.45 -23.38 11.56
N VAL A 127 7.21 -23.81 11.39
CA VAL A 127 6.75 -25.19 11.49
C VAL A 127 5.97 -25.59 10.23
N GLU A 128 5.76 -26.88 10.01
CA GLU A 128 4.87 -27.35 8.95
C GLU A 128 3.39 -27.18 9.38
N MET A 129 2.49 -26.86 8.45
CA MET A 129 1.05 -26.73 8.76
C MET A 129 0.49 -27.98 9.47
N SER A 130 0.95 -29.18 9.07
CA SER A 130 0.53 -30.47 9.66
C SER A 130 0.95 -30.67 11.12
N GLU A 131 1.84 -29.84 11.65
CA GLU A 131 2.30 -29.89 13.05
C GLU A 131 1.48 -28.98 13.97
N ILE A 132 0.68 -28.07 13.37
CA ILE A 132 -0.23 -27.18 14.10
C ILE A 132 -1.50 -27.97 14.43
N THR A 133 -1.92 -27.91 15.67
CA THR A 133 -3.16 -28.55 16.13
C THR A 133 -4.07 -27.56 16.84
N SER A 134 -5.35 -27.84 16.89
CA SER A 134 -6.36 -27.03 17.58
C SER A 134 -7.41 -27.94 18.22
N PRO A 135 -8.03 -27.52 19.34
CA PRO A 135 -9.25 -28.18 19.86
C PRO A 135 -10.44 -28.02 18.90
N ASP A 136 -10.45 -26.96 18.11
CA ASP A 136 -11.50 -26.64 17.16
C ASP A 136 -11.10 -27.07 15.73
N GLU A 137 -12.07 -27.14 14.82
CA GLU A 137 -11.80 -27.44 13.40
C GLU A 137 -10.90 -26.37 12.77
N LEU A 138 -9.88 -26.79 12.02
CA LEU A 138 -8.95 -25.91 11.31
C LEU A 138 -9.40 -25.75 9.86
N ASP A 139 -9.60 -24.50 9.44
CA ASP A 139 -9.69 -24.17 8.03
C ASP A 139 -8.29 -24.19 7.42
N HIS A 140 -8.09 -24.99 6.38
CA HIS A 140 -6.81 -25.14 5.70
C HIS A 140 -6.65 -24.22 4.47
N GLU A 141 -7.72 -23.58 4.02
CA GLU A 141 -7.74 -22.77 2.79
C GLU A 141 -8.17 -21.32 3.06
N GLY A 142 -8.96 -21.07 4.10
CA GLY A 142 -9.53 -19.78 4.46
C GLY A 142 -8.75 -19.02 5.52
N LEU A 143 -9.36 -17.92 5.97
CA LEU A 143 -8.89 -17.15 7.13
C LEU A 143 -9.34 -17.84 8.41
N LEU A 144 -8.46 -17.86 9.40
CA LEU A 144 -8.78 -18.41 10.73
C LEU A 144 -9.59 -17.38 11.55
N PRO A 145 -10.62 -17.82 12.30
CA PRO A 145 -11.35 -16.95 13.21
C PRO A 145 -10.41 -16.34 14.26
N PRO A 146 -10.44 -15.03 14.52
CA PRO A 146 -9.66 -14.42 15.58
C PRO A 146 -9.99 -15.03 16.95
N GLY A 147 -8.94 -15.33 17.73
CA GLY A 147 -9.07 -15.94 19.05
C GLY A 147 -9.17 -17.47 19.05
N GLN A 148 -9.05 -18.14 17.91
CA GLN A 148 -8.95 -19.60 17.85
C GLN A 148 -7.62 -20.05 18.45
N LEU A 149 -7.66 -21.05 19.35
CA LEU A 149 -6.46 -21.59 19.98
C LEU A 149 -5.73 -22.54 19.03
N LEU A 150 -4.47 -22.23 18.75
CA LEU A 150 -3.53 -23.12 18.07
C LEU A 150 -2.46 -23.62 19.06
N ILE A 151 -2.11 -24.89 18.94
CA ILE A 151 -1.04 -25.54 19.72
C ILE A 151 0.09 -25.81 18.73
N ILE A 152 1.21 -25.11 18.89
CA ILE A 152 2.30 -25.04 17.90
C ILE A 152 3.60 -25.53 18.56
N PRO A 153 4.39 -26.40 17.92
CA PRO A 153 5.71 -26.78 18.42
C PRO A 153 6.63 -25.55 18.55
N ASN A 154 7.28 -25.40 19.72
CA ASN A 154 8.20 -24.28 19.94
C ASN A 154 9.57 -24.57 19.34
N ARG A 155 9.82 -24.07 18.14
CA ARG A 155 11.11 -24.15 17.43
C ARG A 155 11.75 -22.80 17.18
N ILE A 156 11.14 -21.72 17.69
CA ILE A 156 11.61 -20.36 17.47
C ILE A 156 12.74 -20.06 18.46
N GLY A 157 13.83 -19.51 17.95
CA GLY A 157 14.94 -18.97 18.72
C GLY A 157 14.66 -17.54 19.25
N GLU A 158 15.69 -16.71 19.27
CA GLU A 158 15.55 -15.31 19.64
C GLU A 158 14.77 -14.52 18.57
N THR A 159 13.88 -13.65 19.02
CA THR A 159 13.02 -12.81 18.19
C THR A 159 13.08 -11.34 18.64
N SER A 160 12.47 -10.47 17.87
CA SER A 160 12.13 -9.11 18.29
C SER A 160 11.19 -9.11 19.51
N SER A 161 10.91 -7.91 20.05
CA SER A 161 9.79 -7.74 20.98
C SER A 161 8.46 -8.19 20.31
N SER A 162 7.60 -8.86 21.10
CA SER A 162 6.23 -9.19 20.69
C SER A 162 5.21 -8.09 21.01
N SER A 163 5.67 -6.95 21.50
CA SER A 163 4.80 -5.80 21.82
C SER A 163 4.22 -5.19 20.56
N LYS A 164 2.89 -5.22 20.45
CA LYS A 164 2.16 -4.56 19.35
C LYS A 164 2.20 -3.04 19.53
N LEU A 165 2.56 -2.33 18.48
CA LEU A 165 2.81 -0.89 18.49
C LEU A 165 1.62 -0.08 18.01
N LEU A 166 1.05 -0.45 16.87
CA LEU A 166 -0.20 0.12 16.35
C LEU A 166 -1.13 -1.01 15.86
N PRO A 167 -2.44 -0.84 15.99
CA PRO A 167 -3.41 -1.74 15.35
C PRO A 167 -3.37 -1.58 13.82
N ASP A 168 -3.84 -2.60 13.09
CA ASP A 168 -3.81 -2.64 11.63
C ASP A 168 -4.63 -1.51 11.01
N SER A 169 -5.77 -1.19 11.62
CA SER A 169 -6.66 -0.10 11.20
C SER A 169 -6.05 1.32 11.32
N GLU A 170 -5.01 1.49 12.11
CA GLU A 170 -4.30 2.77 12.25
C GLU A 170 -3.08 2.87 11.31
N VAL A 171 -2.82 1.81 10.56
CA VAL A 171 -1.77 1.77 9.53
C VAL A 171 -2.38 1.83 8.14
N THR A 172 -3.46 1.08 7.89
CA THR A 172 -4.19 1.12 6.62
C THR A 172 -5.19 2.28 6.56
N PHE A 173 -5.58 2.70 5.34
CA PHE A 173 -6.67 3.66 5.12
C PHE A 173 -8.03 2.96 5.36
N SER A 174 -8.33 2.70 6.61
CA SER A 174 -9.41 1.86 7.11
C SER A 174 -10.64 2.68 7.53
N PRO A 175 -11.76 2.03 7.93
CA PRO A 175 -12.93 2.72 8.47
C PRO A 175 -12.63 3.63 9.67
N SER A 176 -11.49 3.45 10.36
CA SER A 176 -11.07 4.36 11.44
C SER A 176 -10.84 5.79 10.96
N THR A 177 -10.74 6.02 9.64
CA THR A 177 -10.44 7.33 9.04
C THR A 177 -11.65 8.09 8.52
N VAL A 178 -12.85 7.49 8.53
CA VAL A 178 -14.08 8.09 7.95
C VAL A 178 -14.37 9.50 8.49
N ASP A 179 -14.18 9.71 9.79
CA ASP A 179 -14.45 11.00 10.45
C ASP A 179 -13.20 11.92 10.52
N PHE A 180 -12.12 11.59 9.80
CA PHE A 180 -10.88 12.36 9.87
C PHE A 180 -10.73 13.33 8.70
N ASP A 181 -11.04 14.60 8.96
CA ASP A 181 -10.82 15.70 8.00
C ASP A 181 -9.36 16.16 8.04
N ILE A 182 -8.60 15.75 7.01
CA ILE A 182 -7.17 16.06 6.86
C ILE A 182 -6.95 17.58 6.74
N GLN A 183 -7.76 18.27 5.91
CA GLN A 183 -7.60 19.70 5.67
C GLN A 183 -7.86 20.50 6.96
N ALA A 184 -8.97 20.21 7.64
CA ALA A 184 -9.28 20.88 8.90
C ALA A 184 -8.22 20.64 9.97
N PHE A 185 -7.67 19.43 10.05
CA PHE A 185 -6.59 19.11 10.98
C PHE A 185 -5.31 19.91 10.66
N VAL A 186 -4.88 19.93 9.40
CA VAL A 186 -3.67 20.65 8.95
C VAL A 186 -3.82 22.16 9.16
N ASP A 187 -4.99 22.73 8.87
CA ASP A 187 -5.28 24.15 9.09
C ASP A 187 -5.24 24.51 10.59
N GLN A 188 -5.83 23.66 11.43
CA GLN A 188 -5.81 23.85 12.89
C GLN A 188 -4.42 23.72 13.46
N ALA A 189 -3.60 22.81 12.98
CA ALA A 189 -2.22 22.62 13.40
C ALA A 189 -1.34 23.85 13.07
N GLY A 190 -1.54 24.48 11.91
CA GLY A 190 -0.97 25.76 11.52
C GLY A 190 0.54 25.76 11.31
N GLY A 191 1.18 24.59 11.18
CA GLY A 191 2.61 24.48 10.89
C GLY A 191 2.93 24.69 9.40
N TYR A 192 4.15 24.35 9.00
CA TYR A 192 4.66 24.55 7.64
C TYR A 192 3.81 23.88 6.58
N LEU A 193 3.27 22.68 6.89
CA LEU A 193 2.41 21.91 5.99
C LEU A 193 1.16 22.67 5.54
N SER A 194 0.58 23.52 6.42
CA SER A 194 -0.66 24.26 6.14
C SER A 194 -0.52 25.29 5.02
N THR A 195 0.71 25.73 4.73
CA THR A 195 1.02 26.71 3.68
C THR A 195 1.84 26.13 2.53
N TYR A 196 2.23 24.86 2.63
CA TYR A 196 3.04 24.20 1.62
C TYR A 196 2.23 23.86 0.38
N THR A 197 2.85 24.04 -0.78
CA THR A 197 2.31 23.61 -2.07
C THR A 197 3.41 23.02 -2.93
N GLU A 198 3.10 21.99 -3.71
CA GLU A 198 4.00 21.29 -4.63
C GLU A 198 3.34 21.14 -5.99
N TYR A 199 4.12 21.26 -7.08
CA TYR A 199 3.61 21.03 -8.42
C TYR A 199 3.69 19.55 -8.79
N LEU A 200 2.54 18.88 -8.93
CA LEU A 200 2.44 17.52 -9.40
C LEU A 200 1.95 17.50 -10.86
N ALA A 201 2.60 16.70 -11.71
CA ALA A 201 2.28 16.66 -13.14
C ALA A 201 0.81 16.25 -13.42
N SER A 202 0.18 15.52 -12.53
CA SER A 202 -1.19 15.02 -12.66
C SER A 202 -2.26 15.99 -12.17
N THR A 203 -1.96 16.85 -11.18
CA THR A 203 -2.93 17.73 -10.50
C THR A 203 -2.55 19.21 -10.50
N GLY A 204 -1.35 19.57 -11.00
CA GLY A 204 -0.84 20.94 -10.92
C GLY A 204 -0.36 21.30 -9.50
N TRP A 205 -0.55 22.57 -9.10
CA TRP A 205 -0.23 23.02 -7.74
C TRP A 205 -1.17 22.38 -6.71
N THR A 206 -0.62 21.54 -5.84
CA THR A 206 -1.33 20.72 -4.87
C THR A 206 -0.92 21.11 -3.47
N SER A 207 -1.87 21.32 -2.56
CA SER A 207 -1.60 21.68 -1.16
C SER A 207 -0.97 20.54 -0.38
N GLY A 208 -0.32 20.85 0.75
CA GLY A 208 0.23 19.82 1.63
C GLY A 208 -0.83 18.84 2.15
N ALA A 209 -2.01 19.33 2.51
CA ALA A 209 -3.13 18.49 2.95
C ALA A 209 -3.64 17.57 1.84
N ASP A 210 -3.78 18.08 0.60
CA ASP A 210 -4.19 17.28 -0.57
C ASP A 210 -3.15 16.21 -0.89
N ILE A 211 -1.85 16.50 -0.74
CA ILE A 211 -0.78 15.51 -0.92
C ILE A 211 -0.91 14.38 0.09
N ILE A 212 -1.13 14.67 1.37
CA ILE A 212 -1.36 13.64 2.40
C ILE A 212 -2.58 12.80 2.06
N GLY A 213 -3.71 13.41 1.72
CA GLY A 213 -4.93 12.72 1.31
C GLY A 213 -4.73 11.83 0.09
N ARG A 214 -4.04 12.34 -0.91
CA ARG A 214 -3.72 11.61 -2.13
C ARG A 214 -2.86 10.37 -1.86
N VAL A 215 -1.78 10.51 -1.09
CA VAL A 215 -0.92 9.37 -0.74
C VAL A 215 -1.69 8.35 0.11
N ALA A 216 -2.55 8.80 1.04
CA ALA A 216 -3.40 7.93 1.84
C ALA A 216 -4.29 7.06 0.95
N LEU A 217 -4.96 7.64 -0.04
CA LEU A 217 -5.82 6.93 -1.00
C LEU A 217 -5.03 6.00 -1.94
N GLU A 218 -3.94 6.49 -2.51
CA GLU A 218 -3.14 5.76 -3.50
C GLU A 218 -2.47 4.52 -2.90
N TYR A 219 -1.90 4.66 -1.70
CA TYR A 219 -1.14 3.59 -1.02
C TYR A 219 -1.96 2.85 0.03
N SER A 220 -3.21 3.21 0.22
CA SER A 220 -4.07 2.68 1.28
C SER A 220 -3.46 2.78 2.68
N VAL A 221 -2.84 3.92 3.00
CA VAL A 221 -2.19 4.18 4.28
C VAL A 221 -3.00 5.20 5.09
N ASN A 222 -3.09 5.02 6.41
CA ASN A 222 -3.81 5.94 7.29
C ASN A 222 -3.19 7.35 7.27
N PRO A 223 -3.94 8.41 6.95
CA PRO A 223 -3.42 9.78 6.91
C PRO A 223 -2.90 10.28 8.27
N ARG A 224 -3.43 9.78 9.40
CA ARG A 224 -2.89 10.07 10.74
C ARG A 224 -1.46 9.57 10.88
N LEU A 225 -1.17 8.39 10.32
CA LEU A 225 0.18 7.83 10.32
C LEU A 225 1.16 8.68 9.51
N LEU A 226 0.75 9.14 8.32
CA LEU A 226 1.56 10.05 7.49
C LEU A 226 1.84 11.36 8.22
N LEU A 227 0.83 11.98 8.82
CA LEU A 227 0.96 13.23 9.55
C LEU A 227 1.83 13.09 10.80
N ALA A 228 1.63 12.01 11.60
CA ALA A 228 2.45 11.76 12.78
C ALA A 228 3.92 11.54 12.41
N PHE A 229 4.19 10.77 11.34
CA PHE A 229 5.56 10.51 10.94
C PHE A 229 6.25 11.76 10.36
N LEU A 230 5.51 12.58 9.60
CA LEU A 230 5.97 13.86 9.09
C LEU A 230 6.34 14.82 10.25
N GLU A 231 5.48 14.91 11.27
CA GLU A 231 5.80 15.70 12.48
C GLU A 231 7.02 15.13 13.21
N TYR A 232 7.07 13.81 13.38
CA TYR A 232 8.16 13.13 14.08
C TYR A 232 9.53 13.35 13.43
N LYS A 233 9.58 13.39 12.10
CA LYS A 233 10.83 13.51 11.33
C LYS A 233 11.28 14.94 11.13
N SER A 234 10.38 15.85 10.85
CA SER A 234 10.73 17.20 10.34
C SER A 234 9.93 18.34 10.97
N GLY A 235 8.94 18.05 11.84
CA GLY A 235 8.16 19.07 12.55
C GLY A 235 7.30 19.93 11.61
N TRP A 236 6.81 19.38 10.50
CA TRP A 236 6.06 20.15 9.51
C TRP A 236 4.62 20.44 9.90
N VAL A 237 4.02 19.61 10.76
CA VAL A 237 2.59 19.68 11.07
C VAL A 237 2.29 20.82 12.05
N TYR A 238 3.05 20.92 13.15
CA TYR A 238 2.87 21.97 14.17
C TYR A 238 3.95 23.04 14.12
N GLY A 239 5.08 22.77 13.48
CA GLY A 239 6.25 23.65 13.46
C GLY A 239 6.68 24.04 12.05
N THR A 240 7.97 24.25 11.91
CA THR A 240 8.65 24.56 10.65
C THR A 240 9.91 23.72 10.53
N PRO A 241 10.31 23.27 9.32
CA PRO A 241 11.55 22.53 9.12
C PRO A 241 12.74 23.34 9.64
N GLN A 242 13.64 22.69 10.37
CA GLN A 242 14.78 23.36 11.01
C GLN A 242 16.01 23.43 10.10
N THR A 243 16.09 22.55 9.11
CA THR A 243 17.21 22.44 8.18
C THR A 243 16.71 22.31 6.74
N GLU A 244 17.61 22.55 5.77
CA GLU A 244 17.34 22.26 4.36
C GLU A 244 17.03 20.78 4.14
N PHE A 245 17.69 19.89 4.89
CA PHE A 245 17.41 18.45 4.84
C PHE A 245 15.96 18.14 5.22
N ASP A 246 15.43 18.73 6.29
CA ASP A 246 14.05 18.53 6.75
C ASP A 246 13.04 19.10 5.75
N THR A 247 13.44 20.06 4.93
CA THR A 247 12.58 20.62 3.86
C THR A 247 12.56 19.72 2.63
N VAL A 248 13.72 19.23 2.19
CA VAL A 248 13.85 18.42 0.96
C VAL A 248 13.46 16.97 1.20
N TYR A 249 13.78 16.43 2.39
CA TYR A 249 13.50 15.05 2.77
C TYR A 249 12.64 14.95 4.04
N PRO A 250 11.38 15.44 4.00
CA PRO A 250 10.55 15.57 5.19
C PRO A 250 10.23 14.25 5.90
N MET A 251 10.27 13.10 5.22
CA MET A 251 10.17 11.77 5.84
C MET A 251 11.54 11.17 6.21
N GLY A 252 12.64 11.90 5.98
CA GLY A 252 13.99 11.52 6.40
C GLY A 252 14.72 10.54 5.47
N TYR A 253 14.19 10.22 4.31
CA TYR A 253 14.82 9.34 3.34
C TYR A 253 15.66 10.13 2.33
N ALA A 254 16.97 10.19 2.56
CA ALA A 254 17.92 10.92 1.71
C ALA A 254 18.14 10.22 0.36
N ASN A 255 17.35 10.59 -0.65
CA ASN A 255 17.48 10.07 -2.01
C ASN A 255 17.06 11.15 -3.01
N SER A 256 17.99 11.58 -3.88
CA SER A 256 17.76 12.65 -4.86
C SER A 256 16.70 12.32 -5.94
N LEU A 257 16.20 11.11 -5.99
CA LEU A 257 15.04 10.72 -6.83
C LEU A 257 13.72 10.72 -6.06
N LYS A 258 13.76 11.07 -4.78
CA LYS A 258 12.64 11.02 -3.85
C LYS A 258 12.61 12.30 -2.98
N GLU A 259 12.80 13.46 -3.62
CA GLU A 259 12.71 14.77 -2.97
C GLU A 259 11.25 15.23 -2.89
N ASP A 260 11.00 16.24 -2.06
CA ASP A 260 9.71 16.89 -1.83
C ASP A 260 8.65 16.00 -1.15
N LEU A 261 7.54 16.61 -0.73
CA LEU A 261 6.56 15.99 0.16
C LEU A 261 5.90 14.75 -0.46
N TYR A 262 5.43 14.85 -1.70
CA TYR A 262 4.71 13.74 -2.33
C TYR A 262 5.57 12.46 -2.43
N LEU A 263 6.78 12.59 -2.97
CA LEU A 263 7.67 11.44 -3.17
C LEU A 263 8.20 10.87 -1.86
N GLN A 264 8.38 11.71 -0.84
CA GLN A 264 8.78 11.28 0.50
C GLN A 264 7.64 10.53 1.21
N CYS A 265 6.41 11.06 1.18
CA CYS A 265 5.23 10.39 1.72
C CYS A 265 4.95 9.07 0.97
N ALA A 266 5.04 9.06 -0.36
CA ALA A 266 4.88 7.86 -1.18
C ALA A 266 5.93 6.78 -0.86
N TRP A 267 7.19 7.18 -0.63
CA TRP A 267 8.24 6.26 -0.19
C TRP A 267 7.91 5.66 1.18
N PHE A 268 7.54 6.49 2.17
CA PHE A 268 7.21 6.01 3.51
C PHE A 268 6.00 5.06 3.47
N ALA A 269 4.91 5.46 2.81
CA ALA A 269 3.71 4.65 2.65
C ALA A 269 4.02 3.29 2.00
N SER A 270 4.73 3.30 0.86
CA SER A 270 5.14 2.08 0.17
C SER A 270 6.00 1.17 1.06
N THR A 271 6.91 1.75 1.86
CA THR A 271 7.79 0.97 2.75
C THR A 271 7.03 0.36 3.93
N VAL A 272 6.08 1.10 4.52
CA VAL A 272 5.19 0.57 5.56
C VAL A 272 4.34 -0.58 5.01
N MET A 273 3.74 -0.39 3.83
CA MET A 273 2.87 -1.40 3.21
C MET A 273 3.64 -2.65 2.75
N ASP A 274 4.91 -2.52 2.32
CA ASP A 274 5.77 -3.68 2.04
C ASP A 274 5.96 -4.56 3.29
N GLY A 275 6.23 -3.96 4.45
CA GLY A 275 6.29 -4.69 5.72
C GLY A 275 4.94 -5.27 6.15
N TYR A 276 3.86 -4.49 6.02
CA TYR A 276 2.50 -4.88 6.38
C TYR A 276 2.03 -6.12 5.60
N TYR A 277 2.01 -6.02 4.27
CA TYR A 277 1.57 -7.12 3.40
C TYR A 277 2.58 -8.25 3.35
N GLY A 278 3.89 -7.94 3.45
CA GLY A 278 4.91 -8.96 3.58
C GLY A 278 4.70 -9.86 4.81
N TRP A 279 4.22 -9.30 5.92
CA TRP A 279 3.81 -10.07 7.10
C TRP A 279 2.53 -10.86 6.84
N ARG A 280 1.49 -10.24 6.30
CA ARG A 280 0.21 -10.89 5.95
C ARG A 280 0.38 -12.08 5.01
N GLU A 281 1.40 -12.09 4.18
CA GLU A 281 1.70 -13.16 3.22
C GLU A 281 2.84 -14.09 3.68
N GLY A 282 3.38 -13.90 4.88
CA GLY A 282 4.50 -14.70 5.41
C GLY A 282 5.84 -14.50 4.68
N ARG A 283 5.99 -13.44 3.87
CA ARG A 283 7.23 -13.10 3.14
C ARG A 283 8.23 -12.34 4.03
N THR A 284 7.76 -11.51 4.95
CA THR A 284 8.59 -10.68 5.83
C THR A 284 8.66 -11.32 7.21
N LEU A 285 9.62 -12.20 7.43
CA LEU A 285 9.84 -12.90 8.70
C LEU A 285 11.00 -12.32 9.51
N VAL A 286 11.78 -11.43 8.91
CA VAL A 286 12.93 -10.77 9.50
C VAL A 286 12.94 -9.29 9.16
N VAL A 287 13.62 -8.50 9.98
CA VAL A 287 13.94 -7.10 9.70
C VAL A 287 15.45 -6.97 9.58
N ASP A 288 15.91 -6.31 8.52
CA ASP A 288 17.29 -5.96 8.24
C ASP A 288 17.52 -4.46 8.47
N TYR A 289 18.52 -4.13 9.29
CA TYR A 289 18.85 -2.77 9.72
C TYR A 289 20.01 -2.18 8.92
N LEU A 290 20.20 -0.85 9.03
CA LEU A 290 21.27 -0.15 8.30
C LEU A 290 22.68 -0.59 8.68
N ASP A 291 22.89 -1.10 9.89
CA ASP A 291 24.16 -1.66 10.38
C ASP A 291 24.41 -3.11 9.93
N GLY A 292 23.45 -3.71 9.21
CA GLY A 292 23.52 -5.07 8.71
C GLY A 292 23.11 -6.15 9.71
N GLN A 293 22.61 -5.77 10.90
CA GLN A 293 21.95 -6.72 11.80
C GLN A 293 20.66 -7.22 11.17
N ILE A 294 20.31 -8.46 11.46
CA ILE A 294 19.04 -9.09 11.03
C ILE A 294 18.40 -9.71 12.25
N VAL A 295 17.15 -9.37 12.51
CA VAL A 295 16.38 -9.88 13.64
C VAL A 295 15.12 -10.56 13.15
N ARG A 296 14.85 -11.79 13.63
CA ARG A 296 13.60 -12.49 13.38
C ARG A 296 12.47 -11.77 14.12
N LEU A 297 11.35 -11.58 13.44
CA LEU A 297 10.15 -11.00 14.03
C LEU A 297 9.46 -12.00 14.97
N ALA A 298 8.89 -11.48 16.06
CA ALA A 298 8.08 -12.28 16.97
C ALA A 298 6.76 -12.66 16.27
N PRO A 299 6.37 -13.96 16.30
CA PRO A 299 5.23 -14.44 15.51
C PRO A 299 3.86 -13.95 15.96
N GLU A 300 3.76 -13.35 17.17
CA GLU A 300 2.53 -12.81 17.73
C GLU A 300 2.24 -11.34 17.29
N LEU A 301 3.12 -10.76 16.48
CA LEU A 301 2.96 -9.40 16.01
C LEU A 301 1.79 -9.29 15.02
N ASN A 302 1.15 -8.12 14.99
CA ASN A 302 0.19 -7.78 13.95
C ASN A 302 0.89 -7.06 12.77
N ALA A 303 0.25 -7.07 11.61
CA ALA A 303 0.80 -6.52 10.37
C ALA A 303 1.13 -5.02 10.48
N GLY A 304 0.30 -4.24 11.16
CA GLY A 304 0.55 -2.80 11.40
C GLY A 304 1.84 -2.54 12.16
N THR A 305 2.13 -3.33 13.18
CA THR A 305 3.41 -3.25 13.91
C THR A 305 4.58 -3.59 13.01
N VAL A 306 4.49 -4.68 12.24
CA VAL A 306 5.57 -5.10 11.35
C VAL A 306 5.84 -4.07 10.25
N GLY A 307 4.80 -3.47 9.67
CA GLY A 307 4.94 -2.39 8.70
C GLY A 307 5.78 -1.23 9.23
N LEU A 308 5.52 -0.80 10.47
CA LEU A 308 6.30 0.25 11.13
C LEU A 308 7.73 -0.19 11.46
N MET A 309 7.90 -1.40 12.01
CA MET A 309 9.22 -1.96 12.31
C MET A 309 10.08 -1.99 11.04
N HIS A 310 9.50 -2.42 9.91
CA HIS A 310 10.15 -2.45 8.62
C HIS A 310 10.55 -1.04 8.13
N ALA A 311 9.62 -0.07 8.17
CA ALA A 311 9.89 1.28 7.70
C ALA A 311 10.98 2.00 8.54
N PHE A 312 10.94 1.84 9.85
CA PHE A 312 11.97 2.42 10.72
C PHE A 312 13.35 1.79 10.49
N ALA A 313 13.44 0.49 10.22
CA ALA A 313 14.70 -0.18 9.94
C ALA A 313 15.39 0.30 8.62
N LYS A 314 14.62 0.88 7.69
CA LYS A 314 15.20 1.52 6.50
C LYS A 314 15.81 2.91 6.78
N LEU A 315 15.62 3.44 7.98
CA LEU A 315 16.11 4.76 8.38
C LEU A 315 17.14 4.73 9.52
N TYR A 316 17.21 3.64 10.28
CA TYR A 316 17.98 3.55 11.51
C TYR A 316 18.76 2.23 11.63
N ASP A 317 19.88 2.25 12.36
CA ASP A 317 20.50 1.05 12.90
C ASP A 317 19.65 0.44 14.02
N PHE A 318 20.03 -0.73 14.51
CA PHE A 318 19.25 -1.47 15.51
C PHE A 318 19.04 -0.69 16.81
N ASP A 319 20.08 -0.05 17.36
CA ASP A 319 20.00 0.64 18.65
C ASP A 319 19.09 1.88 18.57
N GLU A 320 19.26 2.69 17.51
CA GLU A 320 18.42 3.86 17.28
C GLU A 320 16.98 3.45 16.95
N TRP A 321 16.78 2.41 16.14
CA TRP A 321 15.48 1.84 15.86
C TRP A 321 14.74 1.40 17.14
N ALA A 322 15.44 0.64 18.02
CA ALA A 322 14.87 0.21 19.29
C ALA A 322 14.49 1.39 20.19
N TYR A 323 15.34 2.41 20.26
CA TYR A 323 15.04 3.63 21.01
C TYR A 323 13.84 4.39 20.45
N ARG A 324 13.74 4.52 19.12
CA ARG A 324 12.66 5.25 18.43
C ARG A 324 11.29 4.58 18.56
N LEU A 325 11.25 3.27 18.66
CA LEU A 325 9.99 2.51 18.77
C LEU A 325 9.61 2.18 20.21
N TYR A 326 10.58 1.95 21.10
CA TYR A 326 10.33 1.42 22.45
C TYR A 326 10.91 2.27 23.59
N GLY A 327 11.75 3.27 23.29
CA GLY A 327 12.34 4.15 24.29
C GLY A 327 11.38 5.22 24.81
N ASP A 328 11.88 6.07 25.71
CA ASP A 328 11.15 7.24 26.22
C ASP A 328 10.92 8.26 25.08
N ASN A 329 9.74 8.87 25.03
CA ASN A 329 9.33 9.81 23.96
C ASN A 329 9.45 9.22 22.54
N ASN A 330 9.07 7.97 22.40
CA ASN A 330 9.07 7.27 21.14
C ASN A 330 7.99 7.82 20.17
N PHE A 331 7.97 7.29 18.93
CA PHE A 331 7.02 7.67 17.90
C PHE A 331 5.55 7.54 18.35
N PHE A 332 5.20 6.50 19.12
CA PHE A 332 3.81 6.24 19.53
C PHE A 332 3.33 7.23 20.57
N THR A 333 4.21 7.73 21.43
CA THR A 333 3.88 8.82 22.36
C THR A 333 3.45 10.09 21.62
N LEU A 334 4.14 10.41 20.51
CA LEU A 334 3.73 11.52 19.65
C LEU A 334 2.40 11.20 18.94
N PHE A 335 2.26 10.01 18.36
CA PHE A 335 1.03 9.59 17.68
C PHE A 335 -0.20 9.70 18.60
N GLU A 336 -0.12 9.19 19.82
CA GLU A 336 -1.19 9.30 20.81
C GLU A 336 -1.45 10.75 21.26
N THR A 337 -0.39 11.57 21.35
CA THR A 337 -0.55 13.00 21.66
C THR A 337 -1.31 13.73 20.55
N MET A 338 -1.06 13.40 19.29
CA MET A 338 -1.70 14.03 18.14
C MET A 338 -3.16 13.57 17.96
N PHE A 339 -3.43 12.28 18.13
CA PHE A 339 -4.67 11.65 17.67
C PHE A 339 -5.43 10.87 18.76
N GLY A 340 -4.93 10.82 20.00
CA GLY A 340 -5.50 9.99 21.07
C GLY A 340 -5.21 8.50 20.85
N SER A 341 -5.85 7.64 21.68
CA SER A 341 -5.53 6.21 21.70
C SER A 341 -5.95 5.50 20.41
N PRO A 342 -5.00 4.91 19.67
CA PRO A 342 -5.28 4.14 18.46
C PRO A 342 -6.06 2.86 18.76
N TRP A 343 -5.78 2.21 19.88
CA TRP A 343 -6.42 0.96 20.27
C TRP A 343 -7.92 1.12 20.59
N ILE A 344 -8.33 2.29 21.10
CA ILE A 344 -9.76 2.58 21.31
C ILE A 344 -10.50 2.70 19.97
N ARG A 345 -9.89 3.37 18.96
CA ARG A 345 -10.50 3.47 17.63
C ARG A 345 -10.56 2.10 16.95
N ALA A 346 -9.50 1.31 17.06
CA ALA A 346 -9.44 -0.02 16.49
C ALA A 346 -10.56 -0.95 16.98
N GLN A 347 -10.93 -0.87 18.27
CA GLN A 347 -12.01 -1.69 18.83
C GLN A 347 -13.35 -1.53 18.10
N ALA A 348 -13.57 -0.40 17.42
CA ALA A 348 -14.80 -0.13 16.69
C ALA A 348 -14.80 -0.69 15.27
N VAL A 349 -13.63 -0.99 14.69
CA VAL A 349 -13.48 -1.30 13.26
C VAL A 349 -12.71 -2.58 12.95
N GLU A 350 -11.95 -3.12 13.92
CA GLU A 350 -11.24 -4.40 13.75
C GLU A 350 -12.10 -5.58 14.18
N PRO A 351 -11.97 -6.74 13.52
CA PRO A 351 -11.03 -7.05 12.44
C PRO A 351 -11.38 -6.36 11.11
N LEU A 352 -10.38 -5.89 10.36
CA LEU A 352 -10.61 -5.25 9.05
C LEU A 352 -11.19 -6.24 8.04
N ILE A 353 -10.68 -7.47 8.03
CA ILE A 353 -11.21 -8.58 7.22
C ILE A 353 -11.68 -9.68 8.19
N PRO A 354 -12.99 -9.76 8.52
CA PRO A 354 -13.56 -10.88 9.26
C PRO A 354 -13.31 -12.23 8.56
N ALA A 355 -13.17 -13.32 9.33
CA ALA A 355 -12.85 -14.64 8.77
C ALA A 355 -13.94 -15.20 7.85
N ASP A 356 -15.19 -14.78 8.05
CA ASP A 356 -16.35 -15.15 7.23
C ASP A 356 -16.57 -14.21 6.02
N THR A 357 -15.62 -13.31 5.75
CA THR A 357 -15.68 -12.40 4.58
C THR A 357 -15.66 -13.21 3.30
N VAL A 358 -16.63 -12.94 2.43
CA VAL A 358 -16.76 -13.56 1.11
C VAL A 358 -16.70 -12.47 0.06
N GLN A 359 -15.93 -12.72 -1.02
CA GLN A 359 -15.99 -11.84 -2.17
C GLN A 359 -17.37 -11.90 -2.82
N PRO A 360 -18.04 -10.75 -3.07
CA PRO A 360 -19.29 -10.74 -3.83
C PRO A 360 -19.05 -11.23 -5.27
N GLU A 361 -20.13 -11.65 -5.93
CA GLU A 361 -20.05 -12.00 -7.34
C GLU A 361 -19.60 -10.81 -8.17
N MET A 362 -18.56 -11.03 -8.97
CA MET A 362 -17.98 -10.03 -9.88
C MET A 362 -17.84 -10.64 -11.27
N ILE A 363 -18.11 -9.83 -12.29
CA ILE A 363 -17.94 -10.25 -13.69
C ILE A 363 -16.60 -9.78 -14.25
N LEU A 364 -16.18 -10.40 -15.36
CA LEU A 364 -15.07 -9.89 -16.17
C LEU A 364 -15.36 -8.45 -16.68
N PRO A 365 -14.36 -7.55 -16.71
CA PRO A 365 -14.57 -6.10 -16.88
C PRO A 365 -14.82 -5.65 -18.32
N PHE A 366 -15.44 -6.46 -19.16
CA PHE A 366 -15.66 -6.14 -20.57
C PHE A 366 -16.96 -6.72 -21.11
N ASP A 367 -17.41 -6.19 -22.25
CA ASP A 367 -18.68 -6.56 -22.90
C ASP A 367 -18.75 -8.07 -23.24
N ILE A 368 -19.94 -8.64 -23.14
CA ILE A 368 -20.23 -10.04 -23.51
C ILE A 368 -19.79 -10.31 -24.96
N GLY A 369 -19.19 -11.48 -25.18
CA GLY A 369 -18.76 -11.96 -26.49
C GLY A 369 -17.58 -11.20 -27.10
N ARG A 370 -16.94 -10.29 -26.35
CA ARG A 370 -15.73 -9.60 -26.80
C ARG A 370 -14.48 -10.37 -26.34
N LEU A 371 -13.58 -10.56 -27.31
CA LEU A 371 -12.30 -11.21 -27.05
C LEU A 371 -11.34 -10.22 -26.41
N TRP A 372 -10.83 -10.57 -25.24
CA TRP A 372 -9.75 -9.88 -24.53
C TRP A 372 -8.60 -10.84 -24.24
N ALA A 373 -7.51 -10.34 -23.72
CA ALA A 373 -6.39 -11.13 -23.24
C ALA A 373 -6.21 -10.89 -21.73
N PHE A 374 -5.97 -11.93 -20.96
CA PHE A 374 -5.45 -11.86 -19.61
C PHE A 374 -3.97 -11.50 -19.71
N SER A 375 -3.67 -10.20 -19.70
CA SER A 375 -2.35 -9.64 -20.00
C SER A 375 -1.42 -9.56 -18.82
N GLY A 376 -1.93 -9.59 -17.58
CA GLY A 376 -1.14 -9.60 -16.35
C GLY A 376 -1.83 -10.41 -15.26
N GLY A 377 -1.14 -11.46 -14.78
CA GLY A 377 -1.52 -12.23 -13.59
C GLY A 377 -1.33 -11.41 -12.32
N PRO A 378 -1.48 -12.02 -11.13
CA PRO A 378 -1.35 -11.31 -9.86
C PRO A 378 -0.08 -10.46 -9.78
N HIS A 379 -0.25 -9.18 -9.47
CA HIS A 379 0.83 -8.20 -9.34
C HIS A 379 0.40 -7.05 -8.42
N ALA A 380 1.32 -6.12 -8.17
CA ALA A 380 1.11 -5.03 -7.22
C ALA A 380 -0.12 -4.19 -7.52
N ALA A 381 -0.90 -3.88 -6.47
CA ALA A 381 -2.15 -3.11 -6.58
C ALA A 381 -1.92 -1.67 -7.04
N TRP A 382 -0.89 -0.99 -6.54
CA TRP A 382 -0.55 0.40 -6.87
C TRP A 382 0.94 0.61 -7.04
N SER A 383 1.76 0.30 -6.04
CA SER A 383 3.22 0.45 -6.08
C SER A 383 3.92 -0.92 -6.19
N ALA A 384 5.17 -0.92 -6.67
CA ALA A 384 5.93 -2.17 -6.86
C ALA A 384 6.20 -2.95 -5.56
N ALA A 385 6.03 -2.30 -4.39
CA ALA A 385 6.18 -2.93 -3.07
C ALA A 385 4.85 -3.43 -2.48
N ASP A 386 3.72 -3.18 -3.16
CA ASP A 386 2.41 -3.60 -2.67
C ASP A 386 2.16 -5.10 -2.83
N VAL A 387 1.14 -5.56 -2.10
CA VAL A 387 0.55 -6.90 -2.28
C VAL A 387 0.11 -7.13 -3.73
N TRP A 388 0.22 -8.36 -4.20
CA TRP A 388 -0.22 -8.76 -5.55
C TRP A 388 -1.75 -8.92 -5.60
N ALA A 389 -2.44 -7.79 -5.55
CA ALA A 389 -3.90 -7.72 -5.53
C ALA A 389 -4.52 -7.40 -6.89
N ALA A 390 -3.72 -7.08 -7.89
CA ALA A 390 -4.20 -6.64 -9.19
C ALA A 390 -4.11 -7.71 -10.29
N LEU A 391 -4.99 -7.54 -11.30
CA LEU A 391 -5.05 -8.31 -12.54
C LEU A 391 -5.17 -7.35 -13.72
N ASP A 392 -4.55 -7.69 -14.87
CA ASP A 392 -4.63 -6.88 -16.09
C ASP A 392 -5.37 -7.60 -17.22
N PHE A 393 -6.22 -6.84 -17.92
CA PHE A 393 -6.92 -7.30 -19.12
C PHE A 393 -6.73 -6.31 -20.26
N ALA A 394 -6.32 -6.81 -21.45
CA ALA A 394 -6.11 -6.00 -22.64
C ALA A 394 -7.12 -6.34 -23.74
N PRO A 395 -7.74 -5.36 -24.42
CA PRO A 395 -8.61 -5.62 -25.55
C PRO A 395 -7.81 -6.17 -26.73
N ALA A 396 -8.44 -7.04 -27.53
CA ALA A 396 -7.83 -7.50 -28.77
C ALA A 396 -7.55 -6.31 -29.70
N SER A 397 -6.30 -6.14 -30.14
CA SER A 397 -5.85 -5.07 -31.02
C SER A 397 -4.82 -5.57 -32.02
N ALA A 398 -4.80 -4.96 -33.22
CA ALA A 398 -3.73 -5.15 -34.19
C ALA A 398 -2.51 -4.24 -33.90
N GLU A 399 -2.65 -3.26 -33.02
CA GLU A 399 -1.62 -2.32 -32.62
C GLU A 399 -1.02 -2.71 -31.28
N SER A 400 0.28 -2.56 -31.14
CA SER A 400 1.00 -2.77 -29.87
C SER A 400 1.30 -1.44 -29.16
N GLY A 401 1.51 -1.50 -27.85
CA GLY A 401 1.81 -0.31 -27.04
C GLY A 401 0.56 0.49 -26.69
N CYS A 402 0.75 1.76 -26.37
CA CYS A 402 -0.34 2.68 -26.02
C CYS A 402 -1.04 3.21 -27.28
N HIS A 403 -2.30 2.86 -27.45
CA HIS A 403 -3.15 3.31 -28.55
C HIS A 403 -4.56 3.62 -28.06
N GLU A 404 -5.31 4.41 -28.79
CA GLU A 404 -6.72 4.64 -28.51
C GLU A 404 -7.53 3.34 -28.73
N SER A 405 -8.38 3.02 -27.77
CA SER A 405 -9.27 1.86 -27.84
C SER A 405 -10.72 2.31 -27.84
N ASN A 406 -11.56 1.65 -28.66
CA ASN A 406 -13.01 1.80 -28.61
C ASN A 406 -13.68 0.62 -27.86
N ALA A 407 -12.89 -0.29 -27.26
CA ALA A 407 -13.42 -1.31 -26.37
C ALA A 407 -13.92 -0.62 -25.07
N TRP A 408 -14.94 -1.20 -24.46
CA TRP A 408 -15.49 -0.71 -23.21
C TRP A 408 -14.99 -1.54 -22.03
N VAL A 409 -14.51 -0.85 -21.00
CA VAL A 409 -14.42 -1.40 -19.64
C VAL A 409 -15.78 -1.21 -18.99
N VAL A 410 -16.27 -2.25 -18.32
CA VAL A 410 -17.58 -2.26 -17.67
C VAL A 410 -17.45 -2.54 -16.18
N ALA A 411 -18.46 -2.13 -15.41
CA ALA A 411 -18.56 -2.36 -13.98
C ALA A 411 -18.64 -3.87 -13.68
N SER A 412 -17.69 -4.40 -12.92
CA SER A 412 -17.68 -5.81 -12.52
C SER A 412 -18.60 -6.10 -11.34
N MET A 413 -19.00 -5.08 -10.61
CA MET A 413 -19.96 -5.10 -9.49
C MET A 413 -20.82 -3.84 -9.52
N PRO A 414 -22.01 -3.82 -8.87
CA PRO A 414 -22.78 -2.59 -8.72
C PRO A 414 -22.16 -1.68 -7.65
N GLY A 415 -22.44 -0.39 -7.68
CA GLY A 415 -22.04 0.54 -6.63
C GLY A 415 -22.00 1.99 -7.07
N LEU A 416 -21.52 2.83 -6.18
CA LEU A 416 -21.33 4.26 -6.38
C LEU A 416 -19.92 4.53 -6.94
N ILE A 417 -19.80 5.35 -7.97
CA ILE A 417 -18.49 5.86 -8.42
C ILE A 417 -18.03 6.92 -7.42
N VAL A 418 -17.09 6.56 -6.56
CA VAL A 418 -16.56 7.46 -5.52
C VAL A 418 -15.31 8.21 -5.94
N ARG A 419 -14.67 7.79 -7.03
CA ARG A 419 -13.54 8.48 -7.64
C ARG A 419 -13.50 8.26 -9.15
N SER A 420 -13.37 9.36 -9.90
CA SER A 420 -13.20 9.32 -11.35
C SER A 420 -12.25 10.44 -11.79
N GLY A 421 -10.99 10.10 -12.09
CA GLY A 421 -9.99 11.09 -12.48
C GLY A 421 -8.61 10.49 -12.70
N ASN A 422 -7.75 11.16 -13.45
CA ASN A 422 -6.35 10.75 -13.65
C ASN A 422 -6.17 9.27 -14.04
N GLY A 423 -7.03 8.75 -14.92
CA GLY A 423 -6.97 7.35 -15.36
C GLY A 423 -7.55 6.33 -14.37
N VAL A 424 -8.10 6.77 -13.25
CA VAL A 424 -8.69 5.92 -12.20
C VAL A 424 -10.20 6.03 -12.21
N VAL A 425 -10.88 4.90 -11.96
CA VAL A 425 -12.29 4.81 -11.57
C VAL A 425 -12.36 3.87 -10.37
N VAL A 426 -13.07 4.26 -9.31
CA VAL A 426 -13.31 3.41 -8.13
C VAL A 426 -14.80 3.27 -7.90
N ILE A 427 -15.24 2.01 -7.78
CA ILE A 427 -16.61 1.65 -7.40
C ILE A 427 -16.60 1.32 -5.90
N ASP A 428 -17.49 1.94 -5.15
CA ASP A 428 -17.84 1.63 -3.79
C ASP A 428 -19.16 0.84 -3.80
N MET A 429 -19.12 -0.42 -3.33
CA MET A 429 -20.22 -1.37 -3.48
C MET A 429 -21.39 -1.07 -2.54
N ASP A 430 -21.14 -0.65 -1.31
CA ASP A 430 -22.18 -0.36 -0.34
C ASP A 430 -22.78 1.05 -0.50
N GLY A 431 -22.12 1.91 -1.28
CA GLY A 431 -22.60 3.21 -1.71
C GLY A 431 -22.61 4.26 -0.60
N ASP A 432 -21.81 4.07 0.44
CA ASP A 432 -21.71 5.03 1.54
C ASP A 432 -20.83 6.25 1.22
N GLY A 433 -20.08 6.18 0.10
CA GLY A 433 -19.25 7.25 -0.42
C GLY A 433 -17.79 7.21 0.04
N TYR A 434 -17.38 6.16 0.74
CA TYR A 434 -16.03 6.01 1.29
C TYR A 434 -15.28 4.82 0.69
N GLU A 435 -14.05 5.05 0.22
CA GLU A 435 -13.19 3.97 -0.30
C GLU A 435 -12.62 3.05 0.80
N GLN A 436 -12.69 3.46 2.05
CA GLN A 436 -12.13 2.77 3.20
C GLN A 436 -13.15 1.91 3.96
N THR A 437 -14.36 1.76 3.47
CA THR A 437 -15.44 0.93 4.03
C THR A 437 -15.89 -0.11 3.03
N GLY A 438 -16.29 -1.29 3.48
CA GLY A 438 -16.84 -2.33 2.63
C GLY A 438 -15.93 -2.77 1.48
N TRP A 439 -16.54 -3.32 0.43
CA TRP A 439 -15.87 -3.71 -0.81
C TRP A 439 -15.74 -2.54 -1.77
N THR A 440 -14.51 -2.26 -2.22
CA THR A 440 -14.25 -1.30 -3.31
C THR A 440 -13.43 -1.95 -4.42
N LEU A 441 -13.67 -1.51 -5.66
CA LEU A 441 -12.99 -2.02 -6.84
C LEU A 441 -12.38 -0.87 -7.63
N LEU A 442 -11.07 -0.89 -7.74
CA LEU A 442 -10.29 0.07 -8.51
C LEU A 442 -10.09 -0.43 -9.93
N TYR A 443 -10.33 0.47 -10.89
CA TYR A 443 -9.95 0.34 -12.29
C TYR A 443 -8.94 1.43 -12.63
N LEU A 444 -7.75 1.04 -13.09
CA LEU A 444 -6.71 1.98 -13.54
C LEU A 444 -6.53 1.87 -15.04
N HIS A 445 -5.96 2.88 -15.65
CA HIS A 445 -5.78 3.06 -17.09
C HIS A 445 -7.09 3.26 -17.86
N ILE A 446 -8.06 3.93 -17.24
CA ILE A 446 -9.29 4.35 -17.92
C ILE A 446 -9.06 5.71 -18.60
N ALA A 447 -9.27 5.77 -19.92
CA ALA A 447 -9.10 7.00 -20.69
C ALA A 447 -9.99 8.15 -20.17
N THR A 448 -9.51 9.39 -20.31
CA THR A 448 -10.33 10.59 -20.00
C THR A 448 -11.57 10.66 -20.88
N LYS A 449 -11.45 10.20 -22.15
CA LYS A 449 -12.55 10.15 -23.10
C LYS A 449 -13.64 9.18 -22.65
N ASP A 450 -14.87 9.65 -22.58
CA ASP A 450 -16.08 8.89 -22.25
C ASP A 450 -16.01 8.16 -20.88
N ARG A 451 -15.12 8.61 -19.95
CA ARG A 451 -15.04 8.07 -18.60
C ARG A 451 -16.26 8.48 -17.79
N ILE A 452 -16.82 7.53 -17.03
CA ILE A 452 -17.94 7.75 -16.13
C ILE A 452 -17.63 8.85 -15.11
N GLU A 453 -18.66 9.63 -14.75
CA GLU A 453 -18.52 10.71 -13.76
C GLU A 453 -18.63 10.18 -12.31
N GLU A 454 -17.88 10.80 -11.40
CA GLU A 454 -18.00 10.59 -9.96
C GLU A 454 -19.43 10.93 -9.48
N GLY A 455 -19.91 10.20 -8.46
CA GLY A 455 -21.28 10.34 -7.95
C GLY A 455 -22.32 9.55 -8.75
N THR A 456 -21.95 8.85 -9.82
CA THR A 456 -22.85 8.02 -10.61
C THR A 456 -23.00 6.65 -9.94
N TRP A 457 -24.23 6.16 -9.77
CA TRP A 457 -24.50 4.76 -9.44
C TRP A 457 -24.43 3.90 -10.70
N VAL A 458 -23.73 2.76 -10.64
CA VAL A 458 -23.62 1.80 -11.74
C VAL A 458 -24.19 0.45 -11.34
N GLU A 459 -24.78 -0.23 -12.32
CA GLU A 459 -25.14 -1.64 -12.24
C GLU A 459 -24.07 -2.50 -12.91
N VAL A 460 -24.09 -3.81 -12.64
CA VAL A 460 -23.18 -4.77 -13.27
C VAL A 460 -23.27 -4.68 -14.78
N GLY A 461 -22.14 -4.47 -15.46
CA GLY A 461 -22.06 -4.36 -16.91
C GLY A 461 -22.22 -2.94 -17.47
N ASP A 462 -22.49 -1.93 -16.64
CA ASP A 462 -22.52 -0.54 -17.08
C ASP A 462 -21.13 -0.07 -17.52
N ARG A 463 -21.08 0.81 -18.50
CA ARG A 463 -19.83 1.29 -19.10
C ARG A 463 -19.12 2.28 -18.21
N LEU A 464 -17.84 2.04 -17.91
CA LEU A 464 -16.98 2.90 -17.10
C LEU A 464 -16.09 3.83 -17.95
N GLY A 465 -15.71 3.40 -19.14
CA GLY A 465 -14.81 4.13 -20.03
C GLY A 465 -14.02 3.18 -20.93
N HIS A 466 -12.99 3.71 -21.56
CA HIS A 466 -12.13 2.95 -22.49
C HIS A 466 -10.79 2.60 -21.83
N PRO A 467 -10.22 1.39 -22.06
CA PRO A 467 -8.88 1.07 -21.60
C PRO A 467 -7.85 1.94 -22.32
N SER A 468 -6.79 2.32 -21.61
CA SER A 468 -5.75 3.22 -22.12
C SER A 468 -4.39 2.96 -21.45
N CYS A 469 -3.51 3.98 -21.44
CA CYS A 469 -2.29 4.05 -20.64
C CYS A 469 -2.31 5.24 -19.67
N GLU A 470 -3.44 5.87 -19.43
CA GLU A 470 -3.56 7.00 -18.51
C GLU A 470 -3.41 6.55 -17.04
N GLY A 471 -3.05 7.48 -16.16
CA GLY A 471 -3.08 7.30 -14.70
C GLY A 471 -1.87 6.63 -14.08
N GLY A 472 -0.96 6.03 -14.84
CA GLY A 472 0.20 5.34 -14.30
C GLY A 472 1.18 4.86 -15.37
N ARG A 473 2.14 4.02 -14.96
CA ARG A 473 3.09 3.40 -15.89
C ARG A 473 2.40 2.23 -16.59
N ALA A 474 2.36 2.27 -17.91
CA ALA A 474 1.82 1.22 -18.74
C ALA A 474 2.72 1.00 -19.96
N THR A 475 2.81 -0.23 -20.46
CA THR A 475 3.55 -0.61 -21.67
C THR A 475 2.63 -0.81 -22.87
N GLY A 476 1.33 -0.88 -22.64
CA GLY A 476 0.30 -1.05 -23.67
C GLY A 476 -1.09 -0.75 -23.12
N THR A 477 -2.06 -0.59 -24.01
CA THR A 477 -3.45 -0.32 -23.67
C THR A 477 -4.10 -1.52 -22.96
N HIS A 478 -4.52 -1.33 -21.71
CA HIS A 478 -5.17 -2.35 -20.88
C HIS A 478 -6.03 -1.70 -19.80
N VAL A 479 -6.76 -2.48 -19.03
CA VAL A 479 -7.33 -2.13 -17.74
C VAL A 479 -6.63 -2.95 -16.65
N HIS A 480 -6.22 -2.27 -15.59
CA HIS A 480 -5.68 -2.83 -14.37
C HIS A 480 -6.77 -2.77 -13.30
N MET A 481 -7.01 -3.86 -12.59
CA MET A 481 -8.06 -3.97 -11.58
C MET A 481 -7.49 -4.47 -10.28
N ALA A 482 -7.88 -3.84 -9.17
CA ALA A 482 -7.56 -4.29 -7.81
C ALA A 482 -8.72 -4.03 -6.88
N ARG A 483 -8.88 -4.87 -5.84
CA ARG A 483 -10.00 -4.79 -4.89
C ARG A 483 -9.51 -4.54 -3.47
N ARG A 484 -10.31 -3.81 -2.70
CA ARG A 484 -10.12 -3.59 -1.27
C ARG A 484 -11.33 -4.07 -0.48
N TYR A 485 -11.08 -4.40 0.77
CA TYR A 485 -12.11 -4.57 1.77
C TYR A 485 -11.72 -3.80 3.04
N ASN A 486 -12.58 -2.90 3.50
CA ASN A 486 -12.29 -1.98 4.61
C ASN A 486 -10.93 -1.27 4.47
N GLY A 487 -10.62 -0.83 3.23
CA GLY A 487 -9.38 -0.14 2.88
C GLY A 487 -8.15 -1.04 2.71
N GLU A 488 -8.19 -2.29 3.12
CA GLU A 488 -7.10 -3.24 2.97
C GLU A 488 -7.12 -3.86 1.56
N TRP A 489 -5.99 -3.83 0.84
CA TRP A 489 -5.86 -4.54 -0.43
C TRP A 489 -5.99 -6.04 -0.21
N VAL A 490 -6.88 -6.68 -0.96
CA VAL A 490 -7.11 -8.13 -0.88
C VAL A 490 -6.27 -8.82 -1.94
N PRO A 491 -5.33 -9.72 -1.59
CA PRO A 491 -4.50 -10.44 -2.56
C PRO A 491 -5.33 -11.11 -3.66
N ALA A 492 -4.82 -11.10 -4.89
CA ALA A 492 -5.49 -11.75 -6.00
C ALA A 492 -5.46 -13.28 -5.91
N ASP A 493 -4.46 -13.84 -5.22
CA ASP A 493 -4.39 -15.25 -4.81
C ASP A 493 -4.32 -15.34 -3.28
N GLY A 494 -4.68 -16.47 -2.69
CA GLY A 494 -4.66 -16.71 -1.25
C GLY A 494 -6.04 -17.09 -0.70
N PRO A 495 -6.29 -16.89 0.61
CA PRO A 495 -7.51 -17.31 1.29
C PRO A 495 -8.80 -16.72 0.72
N LEU A 496 -8.73 -15.54 0.13
CA LEU A 496 -9.86 -14.85 -0.49
C LEU A 496 -9.51 -14.46 -1.94
N PRO A 497 -9.44 -15.44 -2.87
CA PRO A 497 -8.89 -15.22 -4.19
C PRO A 497 -9.79 -14.33 -5.06
N PHE A 498 -9.20 -13.53 -5.96
CA PHE A 498 -9.93 -12.69 -6.90
C PHE A 498 -10.66 -13.55 -7.93
N THR A 499 -11.98 -13.52 -7.88
CA THR A 499 -12.85 -14.32 -8.74
C THR A 499 -13.69 -13.41 -9.65
N LEU A 500 -13.63 -13.63 -10.96
CA LEU A 500 -14.35 -12.85 -11.99
C LEU A 500 -15.08 -13.81 -12.94
N SER A 501 -16.41 -13.75 -13.05
CA SER A 501 -17.24 -14.67 -13.84
C SER A 501 -16.90 -16.16 -13.57
N GLY A 502 -16.65 -16.51 -12.30
CA GLY A 502 -16.24 -17.86 -11.88
C GLY A 502 -14.76 -18.21 -12.16
N TRP A 503 -14.00 -17.35 -12.84
CA TRP A 503 -12.56 -17.51 -13.00
C TRP A 503 -11.82 -17.08 -11.75
N VAL A 504 -11.10 -17.99 -11.11
CA VAL A 504 -10.32 -17.79 -9.88
C VAL A 504 -8.88 -17.49 -10.25
N ALA A 505 -8.33 -16.38 -9.78
CA ALA A 505 -6.93 -16.01 -10.01
C ALA A 505 -5.97 -16.84 -9.16
N ARG A 506 -4.82 -17.18 -9.74
CA ARG A 506 -3.70 -17.85 -9.10
C ARG A 506 -2.39 -17.19 -9.50
N ALA A 507 -1.51 -16.96 -8.53
CA ALA A 507 -0.20 -16.37 -8.74
C ALA A 507 0.84 -17.43 -9.15
N ALA A 508 1.79 -17.03 -9.99
CA ALA A 508 3.06 -17.73 -10.15
C ALA A 508 4.11 -17.14 -9.19
N ASN A 509 5.37 -17.53 -9.35
CA ASN A 509 6.48 -17.04 -8.50
C ASN A 509 6.98 -15.63 -8.87
N ILE A 510 6.48 -15.06 -9.95
CA ILE A 510 6.92 -13.76 -10.50
C ILE A 510 5.67 -12.91 -10.76
N ALA A 511 5.71 -11.64 -10.37
CA ALA A 511 4.63 -10.69 -10.63
C ALA A 511 4.27 -10.62 -12.12
N TYR A 512 3.00 -10.44 -12.43
CA TYR A 512 2.37 -10.49 -13.76
C TYR A 512 2.28 -11.88 -14.39
N GLU A 513 2.92 -12.90 -13.80
CA GLU A 513 2.72 -14.29 -14.19
C GLU A 513 1.65 -14.95 -13.32
N GLY A 514 0.98 -15.94 -13.85
CA GLY A 514 -0.09 -16.66 -13.18
C GLY A 514 -1.16 -17.13 -14.15
N TRP A 515 -2.30 -17.52 -13.61
CA TRP A 515 -3.39 -18.05 -14.43
C TRP A 515 -4.75 -17.79 -13.78
N LEU A 516 -5.77 -17.82 -14.59
CA LEU A 516 -7.16 -17.94 -14.15
C LEU A 516 -7.58 -19.40 -14.31
N ILE A 517 -8.34 -19.92 -13.33
CA ILE A 517 -8.88 -21.29 -13.39
C ILE A 517 -10.40 -21.26 -13.19
N ARG A 518 -11.14 -22.01 -14.02
CA ARG A 518 -12.58 -22.24 -13.91
C ARG A 518 -12.89 -23.66 -14.41
N GLU A 519 -13.51 -24.50 -13.58
CA GLU A 519 -13.97 -25.86 -13.94
C GLU A 519 -12.89 -26.75 -14.61
N GLY A 520 -11.61 -26.52 -14.26
CA GLY A 520 -10.48 -27.28 -14.83
C GLY A 520 -9.91 -26.68 -16.13
N GLU A 521 -10.47 -25.57 -16.61
CA GLU A 521 -9.89 -24.77 -17.69
C GLU A 521 -8.89 -23.75 -17.13
N TYR A 522 -7.85 -23.42 -17.90
CA TYR A 522 -6.77 -22.52 -17.50
C TYR A 522 -6.54 -21.46 -18.57
N ILE A 523 -6.40 -20.19 -18.15
CA ILE A 523 -5.99 -19.07 -18.99
C ILE A 523 -4.73 -18.47 -18.35
N TYR A 524 -3.61 -18.53 -19.08
CA TYR A 524 -2.32 -18.06 -18.56
C TYR A 524 -2.13 -16.57 -18.86
N ALA A 525 -1.57 -15.83 -17.90
CA ALA A 525 -1.23 -14.45 -18.09
C ALA A 525 0.00 -14.29 -18.99
N ASN A 526 -0.09 -13.38 -19.97
CA ASN A 526 1.07 -13.03 -20.81
C ASN A 526 0.86 -11.68 -21.50
N THR A 527 1.78 -10.77 -21.34
CA THR A 527 1.76 -9.42 -21.93
C THR A 527 1.83 -9.42 -23.47
N ALA A 528 2.27 -10.52 -24.10
CA ALA A 528 2.32 -10.64 -25.57
C ALA A 528 0.96 -10.97 -26.21
N GLY A 529 -0.07 -11.28 -25.43
CA GLY A 529 -1.42 -11.56 -25.95
C GLY A 529 -1.48 -12.80 -26.86
N THR A 530 -0.98 -13.94 -26.37
CA THR A 530 -0.99 -15.22 -27.10
C THR A 530 -2.38 -15.85 -27.11
N ILE A 531 -2.58 -16.95 -27.84
CA ILE A 531 -3.86 -17.68 -27.86
C ILE A 531 -4.22 -18.22 -26.45
N GLU A 532 -3.23 -18.50 -25.61
CA GLU A 532 -3.40 -19.04 -24.26
C GLU A 532 -3.87 -17.98 -23.25
N THR A 533 -3.80 -16.69 -23.62
CA THR A 533 -4.28 -15.58 -22.78
C THR A 533 -5.71 -15.17 -23.12
N GLN A 534 -6.28 -15.72 -24.19
CA GLN A 534 -7.59 -15.29 -24.70
C GLN A 534 -8.71 -15.63 -23.72
N ILE A 535 -9.52 -14.63 -23.44
CA ILE A 535 -10.67 -14.74 -22.55
C ILE A 535 -11.86 -13.97 -23.13
N THR A 536 -13.04 -14.54 -22.95
CA THR A 536 -14.31 -13.94 -23.38
C THR A 536 -15.31 -14.05 -22.24
N ARG A 537 -16.06 -12.98 -21.98
CA ARG A 537 -17.19 -13.04 -21.06
C ARG A 537 -18.40 -13.62 -21.79
N GLU A 538 -18.97 -14.69 -21.26
CA GLU A 538 -20.11 -15.40 -21.87
C GLU A 538 -21.46 -14.89 -21.34
N GLU A 539 -21.50 -14.42 -20.08
CA GLU A 539 -22.69 -13.92 -19.37
C GLU A 539 -22.39 -12.61 -18.62
#